data_3c5b7c0b29415b998ba346b0d8719752
#
_entry.id   3c5b7c0b29415b998ba346b0d8719752
#
_cell.length_a   1.000
_cell.length_b   1.000
_cell.length_c   1.000
_cell.angle_alpha   90.00
_cell.angle_beta   90.00
_cell.angle_gamma   90.00
#
_symmetry.space_group_name_H-M   'P 1'
#
loop_
_entity.id
_entity.type
_entity.pdbx_description
1 polymer ?
#
loop_
_entity_poly.entity_id
_entity_poly.type
_entity_poly.pdbx_seq_one_letter_code
_entity_poly.pdbx_strand_id
1 'polypeptide(L)' 'MFRLKQLREERKISQVKLAMDLGMDQSCVSRYEAETRKADYDTLIAIADYFDVSIDYLLGRTDNPKINH' A
#
# COMPACT_ATOMS: atom_id res chain seq x y z
N MET A 1 -8.93 -0.22 8.24
CA MET A 1 -8.88 -1.01 7.01
C MET A 1 -7.66 -0.57 6.18
N PHE A 2 -6.80 -1.51 5.83
CA PHE A 2 -5.60 -1.20 5.02
C PHE A 2 -5.99 -1.14 3.54
N ARG A 3 -5.72 -0.03 2.87
CA ARG A 3 -6.21 0.21 1.50
C ARG A 3 -5.28 -0.27 0.39
N LEU A 4 -4.26 -1.06 0.72
CA LEU A 4 -3.27 -1.48 -0.28
C LEU A 4 -3.90 -2.22 -1.47
N LYS A 5 -4.74 -3.21 -1.19
CA LYS A 5 -5.41 -3.98 -2.25
C LYS A 5 -6.31 -3.07 -3.10
N GLN A 6 -7.08 -2.20 -2.45
CA GLN A 6 -7.96 -1.26 -3.15
C GLN A 6 -7.16 -0.36 -4.10
N LEU A 7 -6.07 0.23 -3.62
CA LEU A 7 -5.23 1.12 -4.42
C LEU A 7 -4.61 0.38 -5.60
N ARG A 8 -4.12 -0.84 -5.35
CA ARG A 8 -3.53 -1.67 -6.40
C ARG A 8 -4.55 -1.99 -7.50
N GLU A 9 -5.75 -2.40 -7.09
CA GLU A 9 -6.81 -2.76 -8.03
C GLU A 9 -7.30 -1.55 -8.82
N GLU A 10 -7.37 -0.38 -8.20
CA GLU A 10 -7.73 0.86 -8.90
C GLU A 10 -6.72 1.21 -9.98
N ARG A 11 -5.44 0.89 -9.77
CA ARG A 11 -4.38 1.07 -10.77
C ARG A 11 -4.31 -0.07 -11.78
N LYS A 12 -5.09 -1.14 -11.58
CA LYS A 12 -5.13 -2.32 -12.46
C LYS A 12 -3.76 -2.98 -12.61
N ILE A 13 -3.01 -3.05 -11.51
CA ILE A 13 -1.72 -3.71 -11.48
C ILE A 13 -1.82 -4.99 -10.64
N SER A 14 -0.97 -5.98 -10.98
CA SER A 14 -0.92 -7.25 -10.25
C SER A 14 -0.13 -7.12 -8.97
N GLN A 15 -0.28 -8.11 -8.06
CA GLN A 15 0.58 -8.20 -6.88
C GLN A 15 2.05 -8.34 -7.26
N VAL A 16 2.34 -9.10 -8.32
CA VAL A 16 3.71 -9.30 -8.80
C VAL A 16 4.31 -7.97 -9.25
N LYS A 17 3.56 -7.19 -10.03
CA LYS A 17 4.02 -5.88 -10.51
C LYS A 17 4.32 -4.96 -9.34
N LEU A 18 3.41 -4.87 -8.38
CA LEU A 18 3.60 -4.02 -7.21
C LEU A 18 4.82 -4.47 -6.40
N ALA A 19 4.98 -5.78 -6.19
CA ALA A 19 6.12 -6.31 -5.46
C ALA A 19 7.43 -5.95 -6.16
N MET A 20 7.50 -6.10 -7.48
CA MET A 20 8.69 -5.73 -8.25
C MET A 20 9.02 -4.24 -8.10
N ASP A 21 8.01 -3.39 -8.20
CA ASP A 21 8.20 -1.95 -8.11
C ASP A 21 8.65 -1.50 -6.72
N LEU A 22 8.21 -2.22 -5.68
CA LEU A 22 8.56 -1.92 -4.29
C LEU A 22 9.80 -2.68 -3.81
N GLY A 23 10.37 -3.55 -4.64
CA GLY A 23 11.56 -4.31 -4.28
C GLY A 23 11.31 -5.38 -3.22
N MET A 24 10.14 -6.02 -3.24
CA MET A 24 9.79 -7.07 -2.28
C MET A 24 9.19 -8.28 -2.99
N ASP A 25 9.00 -9.38 -2.24
CA ASP A 25 8.38 -10.59 -2.78
C ASP A 25 6.86 -10.42 -2.89
N GLN A 26 6.26 -11.10 -3.87
CA GLN A 26 4.80 -11.12 -4.02
C GLN A 26 4.12 -11.62 -2.74
N SER A 27 4.73 -12.58 -2.04
CA SER A 27 4.15 -13.10 -0.79
C SER A 27 4.03 -12.01 0.28
N CYS A 28 4.96 -11.05 0.30
CA CYS A 28 4.86 -9.91 1.21
C CYS A 28 3.65 -9.05 0.89
N VAL A 29 3.44 -8.73 -0.40
CA VAL A 29 2.26 -7.96 -0.83
C VAL A 29 0.98 -8.69 -0.45
N SER A 30 0.93 -9.99 -0.73
CA SER A 30 -0.24 -10.80 -0.40
C SER A 30 -0.57 -10.77 1.10
N ARG A 31 0.44 -10.90 1.94
CA ARG A 31 0.26 -10.88 3.42
C ARG A 31 -0.18 -9.51 3.90
N TYR A 32 0.38 -8.43 3.35
CA TYR A 32 -0.04 -7.08 3.70
C TYR A 32 -1.50 -6.84 3.29
N GLU A 33 -1.90 -7.28 2.10
CA GLU A 33 -3.29 -7.13 1.64
C GLU A 33 -4.26 -7.94 2.47
N ALA A 34 -3.86 -9.14 2.89
CA ALA A 34 -4.67 -9.99 3.78
C ALA A 34 -4.65 -9.52 5.23
N GLU A 35 -3.82 -8.53 5.55
CA GLU A 35 -3.64 -7.99 6.90
C GLU A 35 -3.15 -9.05 7.90
N THR A 36 -2.47 -10.09 7.40
CA THR A 36 -1.83 -11.11 8.23
C THR A 36 -0.42 -10.70 8.66
N ARG A 37 0.12 -9.65 8.05
CA ARG A 37 1.42 -9.08 8.37
C ARG A 37 1.33 -7.56 8.33
N LYS A 38 1.90 -6.90 9.33
CA LYS A 38 1.96 -5.43 9.38
C LYS A 38 3.21 -4.93 8.68
N ALA A 39 3.05 -3.91 7.85
CA ALA A 39 4.18 -3.25 7.21
C ALA A 39 4.89 -2.36 8.21
N ASP A 40 6.22 -2.31 8.12
CA ASP A 40 7.00 -1.38 8.93
C ASP A 40 6.88 0.06 8.38
N TYR A 41 7.48 1.02 9.09
CA TYR A 41 7.35 2.43 8.70
C TYR A 41 7.91 2.70 7.31
N ASP A 42 9.07 2.17 7.00
CA ASP A 42 9.70 2.40 5.70
C ASP A 42 8.85 1.84 4.56
N THR A 43 8.26 0.67 4.77
CA THR A 43 7.36 0.05 3.79
C THR A 43 6.09 0.86 3.63
N LEU A 44 5.50 1.36 4.73
CA LEU A 44 4.30 2.19 4.67
C LEU A 44 4.56 3.48 3.88
N ILE A 45 5.71 4.12 4.12
CA ILE A 45 6.09 5.33 3.40
C ILE A 45 6.27 5.03 1.91
N ALA A 46 6.95 3.94 1.58
CA ALA A 46 7.19 3.55 0.19
C ALA A 46 5.86 3.28 -0.54
N ILE A 47 4.92 2.59 0.11
CA ILE A 47 3.62 2.29 -0.48
C ILE A 47 2.82 3.60 -0.68
N ALA A 48 2.77 4.44 0.33
CA ALA A 48 2.04 5.72 0.25
C ALA A 48 2.61 6.61 -0.86
N ASP A 49 3.94 6.68 -0.97
CA ASP A 49 4.59 7.44 -2.02
C ASP A 49 4.32 6.86 -3.41
N TYR A 50 4.34 5.52 -3.51
CA TYR A 50 4.07 4.84 -4.78
C TYR A 50 2.67 5.18 -5.32
N PHE A 51 1.68 5.23 -4.45
CA PHE A 51 0.30 5.54 -4.82
C PHE A 51 -0.04 7.03 -4.71
N ASP A 52 0.91 7.85 -4.25
CA ASP A 52 0.72 9.29 -4.06
C ASP A 52 -0.47 9.61 -3.16
N VAL A 53 -0.53 8.93 -2.02
CA VAL A 53 -1.57 9.13 -1.01
C VAL A 53 -0.92 9.33 0.36
N SER A 54 -1.69 9.86 1.32
CA SER A 54 -1.22 9.98 2.69
C SER A 54 -1.16 8.60 3.37
N ILE A 55 -0.31 8.48 4.37
CA ILE A 55 -0.25 7.26 5.20
C ILE A 55 -1.59 7.07 5.92
N ASP A 56 -2.22 8.15 6.39
CA ASP A 56 -3.52 8.07 7.04
C ASP A 56 -4.58 7.47 6.12
N TYR A 57 -4.58 7.87 4.84
CA TYR A 57 -5.51 7.28 3.86
C TYR A 57 -5.20 5.80 3.64
N LEU A 58 -3.92 5.46 3.48
CA LEU A 58 -3.48 4.06 3.30
C LEU A 58 -3.94 3.19 4.46
N LEU A 59 -3.83 3.70 5.69
CA LEU A 59 -4.22 2.98 6.91
C LEU A 59 -5.74 2.99 7.16
N GLY A 60 -6.51 3.68 6.32
CA GLY A 60 -7.96 3.77 6.49
C GLY A 60 -8.42 4.71 7.59
N ARG A 61 -7.55 5.63 8.04
CA ARG A 61 -7.88 6.59 9.11
C ARG A 61 -8.61 7.83 8.59
N THR A 62 -8.55 8.07 7.30
CA THR A 62 -9.24 9.16 6.62
C THR A 62 -9.72 8.71 5.26
N ASP A 63 -10.77 9.33 4.75
CA ASP A 63 -11.25 9.12 3.37
C ASP A 63 -10.61 10.11 2.39
N ASN A 64 -9.78 11.02 2.86
CA ASN A 64 -9.10 12.01 2.03
C ASN A 64 -7.69 11.50 1.68
N PRO A 65 -7.41 11.16 0.41
CA PRO A 65 -6.09 10.65 0.02
C PRO A 65 -4.99 11.71 0.04
N LYS A 66 -5.34 12.96 0.20
CA LYS A 66 -4.41 14.08 0.06
C LYS A 66 -3.31 14.04 1.11
N ILE A 67 -2.07 14.20 0.67
CA ILE A 67 -0.93 14.27 1.57
C ILE A 67 -0.97 15.62 2.30
N ASN A 68 -0.89 15.55 3.63
CA ASN A 68 -0.81 16.72 4.50
C ASN A 68 0.67 17.01 4.79
N HIS A 69 1.11 18.19 4.43
CA HIS A 69 2.48 18.65 4.71
C HIS A 69 2.49 19.60 5.90
#